data_115d946f9ed02739765557dda156c28a
#
_entry.id   115d946f9ed02739765557dda156c28a
#
_cell.length_a   1.000
_cell.length_b   1.000
_cell.length_c   1.000
_cell.angle_alpha   90.00
_cell.angle_beta   90.00
_cell.angle_gamma   90.00
#
_symmetry.space_group_name_H-M   'P 1'
#
loop_
_entity.id
_entity.type
_entity.pdbx_description
1 polymer ?
#
loop_
_entity_poly.entity_id
_entity_poly.type
_entity_poly.pdbx_seq_one_letter_code
_entity_poly.pdbx_strand_id
1 'polypeptide(L)'
;QIEKLKAMKQWLSRRREKIADAEKTDFSEVTIQAFPERYYLYGHVADGLEKSIYRKNSELIAEFKKSGMRSDYDAAYIQYDENVQKGKFTEYDNTILLVDERPATGQYEILPGGRYITAYHVGHWMNIGQTYERLLQYKEQHHLKTESFYIERYVVDNFIAKEIEDYVTEVAVRILDASDR
;
A
#
# COMPACT_ATOMS: atom_id res chain seq x y z
N GLN A 1 20.52 9.42 21.51
CA GLN A 1 21.09 9.84 20.21
C GLN A 1 21.53 8.63 19.37
N ILE A 2 22.23 7.65 19.94
CA ILE A 2 22.69 6.42 19.25
C ILE A 2 21.49 5.60 18.73
N GLU A 3 20.47 5.40 19.51
CA GLU A 3 19.24 4.66 19.09
C GLU A 3 18.52 5.34 17.92
N LYS A 4 18.47 6.68 17.94
CA LYS A 4 17.88 7.46 16.85
C LYS A 4 18.68 7.28 15.54
N LEU A 5 20.01 7.25 15.63
CA LEU A 5 20.89 7.02 14.47
C LEU A 5 20.78 5.58 13.95
N LYS A 6 20.65 4.59 14.83
CA LYS A 6 20.40 3.19 14.45
C LYS A 6 19.08 3.03 13.69
N ALA A 7 18.00 3.62 14.22
CA ALA A 7 16.69 3.60 13.56
C ALA A 7 16.74 4.26 12.17
N MET A 8 17.41 5.42 12.06
CA MET A 8 17.59 6.11 10.78
C MET A 8 18.41 5.26 9.79
N LYS A 9 19.47 4.59 10.24
CA LYS A 9 20.27 3.69 9.41
C LYS A 9 19.44 2.52 8.88
N GLN A 10 18.63 1.90 9.74
CA GLN A 10 17.73 0.80 9.35
C GLN A 10 16.71 1.28 8.31
N TRP A 11 16.08 2.42 8.54
CA TRP A 11 15.13 3.02 7.60
C TRP A 11 15.75 3.29 6.22
N LEU A 12 16.97 3.88 6.19
CA LEU A 12 17.70 4.11 4.94
C LEU A 12 18.06 2.81 4.23
N SER A 13 18.48 1.77 4.97
CA SER A 13 18.82 0.46 4.38
C SER A 13 17.61 -0.19 3.72
N ARG A 14 16.47 -0.20 4.38
CA ARG A 14 15.21 -0.77 3.80
C ARG A 14 14.75 0.01 2.58
N ARG A 15 14.84 1.35 2.58
CA ARG A 15 14.52 2.15 1.39
C ARG A 15 15.44 1.83 0.22
N ARG A 16 16.73 1.66 0.48
CA ARG A 16 17.68 1.24 -0.55
C ARG A 16 17.33 -0.13 -1.13
N GLU A 17 16.94 -1.08 -0.29
CA GLU A 17 16.48 -2.41 -0.73
C GLU A 17 15.23 -2.30 -1.61
N LYS A 18 14.23 -1.53 -1.20
CA LYS A 18 13.03 -1.27 -2.00
C LYS A 18 13.34 -0.67 -3.37
N ILE A 19 14.26 0.28 -3.43
CA ILE A 19 14.70 0.88 -4.71
C ILE A 19 15.40 -0.18 -5.57
N ALA A 20 16.32 -0.97 -5.00
CA ALA A 20 17.04 -2.01 -5.73
C ALA A 20 16.11 -3.13 -6.23
N ASP A 21 15.04 -3.43 -5.51
CA ASP A 21 14.02 -4.38 -5.96
C ASP A 21 13.14 -3.75 -7.04
N ALA A 22 12.80 -2.47 -6.91
CA ALA A 22 12.09 -1.74 -7.94
C ALA A 22 12.87 -1.68 -9.26
N GLU A 23 14.19 -1.46 -9.23
CA GLU A 23 15.05 -1.46 -10.42
C GLU A 23 15.04 -2.79 -11.20
N LYS A 24 14.72 -3.90 -10.55
CA LYS A 24 14.66 -5.24 -11.14
C LYS A 24 13.25 -5.65 -11.57
N THR A 25 12.24 -4.89 -11.17
CA THR A 25 10.84 -5.23 -11.39
C THR A 25 10.39 -4.69 -12.75
N ASP A 26 9.80 -5.54 -13.57
CA ASP A 26 9.07 -5.08 -14.75
C ASP A 26 7.69 -4.55 -14.32
N PHE A 27 7.59 -3.23 -14.23
CA PHE A 27 6.36 -2.56 -13.84
C PHE A 27 5.22 -2.65 -14.85
N SER A 28 5.49 -3.14 -16.05
CA SER A 28 4.47 -3.33 -17.08
C SER A 28 3.60 -4.58 -16.86
N GLU A 29 4.11 -5.55 -16.11
CA GLU A 29 3.45 -6.82 -15.91
C GLU A 29 2.53 -6.85 -14.68
N VAL A 30 1.49 -7.69 -14.76
CA VAL A 30 0.68 -8.10 -13.62
C VAL A 30 1.19 -9.47 -13.17
N THR A 31 1.51 -9.60 -11.89
CA THR A 31 2.10 -10.81 -11.32
C THR A 31 1.32 -11.31 -10.11
N ILE A 32 1.51 -12.59 -9.75
CA ILE A 32 1.05 -13.12 -8.48
C ILE A 32 2.24 -13.17 -7.53
N GLN A 33 2.14 -12.44 -6.42
CA GLN A 33 3.15 -12.39 -5.37
C GLN A 33 2.61 -12.96 -4.06
N ALA A 34 3.47 -13.60 -3.28
CA ALA A 34 3.13 -14.05 -1.93
C ALA A 34 3.58 -13.00 -0.93
N PHE A 35 2.63 -12.51 -0.12
CA PHE A 35 2.93 -11.62 1.00
C PHE A 35 2.67 -12.33 2.33
N PRO A 36 3.49 -12.06 3.37
CA PRO A 36 3.20 -12.51 4.72
C PRO A 36 1.97 -11.77 5.28
N GLU A 37 1.45 -12.23 6.41
CA GLU A 37 0.51 -11.45 7.20
C GLU A 37 1.12 -10.12 7.60
N ARG A 38 0.36 -9.04 7.42
CA ARG A 38 0.75 -7.68 7.79
C ARG A 38 -0.35 -7.03 8.60
N TYR A 39 -0.09 -5.88 9.15
CA TYR A 39 -1.01 -5.14 10.00
C TYR A 39 -1.14 -3.71 9.48
N TYR A 40 -2.28 -3.08 9.74
CA TYR A 40 -2.41 -1.67 9.39
C TYR A 40 -3.23 -0.89 10.40
N LEU A 41 -2.85 0.35 10.60
CA LEU A 41 -3.63 1.34 11.32
C LEU A 41 -4.52 2.06 10.30
N TYR A 42 -5.80 2.18 10.61
CA TYR A 42 -6.78 2.73 9.69
C TYR A 42 -7.19 4.14 10.11
N GLY A 43 -7.23 5.06 9.14
CA GLY A 43 -7.72 6.41 9.32
C GLY A 43 -8.81 6.76 8.32
N HIS A 44 -10.04 6.91 8.79
CA HIS A 44 -11.16 7.37 7.95
C HIS A 44 -11.06 8.86 7.64
N VAL A 45 -11.40 9.24 6.40
CA VAL A 45 -11.39 10.61 5.89
C VAL A 45 -12.73 10.89 5.19
N ALA A 46 -13.65 11.50 5.91
CA ALA A 46 -15.05 11.65 5.49
C ALA A 46 -15.26 12.52 4.23
N ASP A 47 -14.38 13.49 4.00
CA ASP A 47 -14.50 14.44 2.88
C ASP A 47 -13.66 14.05 1.64
N GLY A 48 -12.84 13.01 1.75
CA GLY A 48 -11.96 12.54 0.68
C GLY A 48 -10.96 13.57 0.15
N LEU A 49 -10.84 14.73 0.82
CA LEU A 49 -9.94 15.79 0.36
C LEU A 49 -8.48 15.43 0.67
N GLU A 50 -7.61 15.69 -0.27
CA GLU A 50 -6.17 15.42 -0.14
C GLU A 50 -5.58 16.02 1.15
N LYS A 51 -5.94 17.27 1.48
CA LYS A 51 -5.51 17.92 2.74
C LYS A 51 -5.95 17.15 3.98
N SER A 52 -7.16 16.60 3.99
CA SER A 52 -7.70 15.82 5.10
C SER A 52 -7.01 14.46 5.20
N ILE A 53 -6.69 13.85 4.07
CA ILE A 53 -5.89 12.63 3.98
C ILE A 53 -4.50 12.85 4.59
N TYR A 54 -3.78 13.90 4.19
CA TYR A 54 -2.46 14.23 4.74
C TYR A 54 -2.50 14.47 6.26
N ARG A 55 -3.52 15.20 6.75
CA ARG A 55 -3.71 15.41 8.18
C ARG A 55 -3.91 14.11 8.91
N LYS A 56 -4.83 13.25 8.41
CA LYS A 56 -5.13 11.96 9.02
C LYS A 56 -3.88 11.04 9.04
N ASN A 57 -3.14 11.00 7.95
CA ASN A 57 -1.89 10.26 7.88
C ASN A 57 -0.89 10.73 8.95
N SER A 58 -0.75 12.05 9.14
CA SER A 58 0.12 12.61 10.17
C SER A 58 -0.34 12.24 11.58
N GLU A 59 -1.66 12.18 11.83
CA GLU A 59 -2.23 11.72 13.10
C GLU A 59 -1.89 10.24 13.35
N LEU A 60 -2.06 9.37 12.36
CA LEU A 60 -1.71 7.95 12.44
C LEU A 60 -0.22 7.74 12.71
N ILE A 61 0.65 8.50 12.04
CA ILE A 61 2.10 8.45 12.28
C ILE A 61 2.43 8.86 13.72
N ALA A 62 1.77 9.91 14.25
CA ALA A 62 1.98 10.35 15.61
C ALA A 62 1.51 9.29 16.64
N GLU A 63 0.38 8.64 16.38
CA GLU A 63 -0.15 7.54 17.17
C GLU A 63 0.80 6.33 17.15
N PHE A 64 1.22 5.92 15.97
CA PHE A 64 2.20 4.85 15.77
C PHE A 64 3.49 5.09 16.56
N LYS A 65 4.04 6.30 16.50
CA LYS A 65 5.24 6.67 17.27
C LYS A 65 5.02 6.64 18.78
N LYS A 66 3.83 7.02 19.26
CA LYS A 66 3.47 6.97 20.69
C LYS A 66 3.33 5.54 21.20
N SER A 67 2.96 4.58 20.37
CA SER A 67 2.87 3.16 20.74
C SER A 67 4.22 2.52 21.06
N GLY A 68 5.32 3.24 20.87
CA GLY A 68 6.69 2.75 21.13
C GLY A 68 7.21 1.82 20.04
N MET A 69 6.47 1.58 18.99
CA MET A 69 6.91 0.78 17.86
C MET A 69 8.08 1.46 17.14
N ARG A 70 9.07 0.65 16.80
CA ARG A 70 10.28 1.08 16.10
C ARG A 70 10.38 0.52 14.68
N SER A 71 9.36 -0.23 14.26
CA SER A 71 9.29 -0.77 12.90
C SER A 71 9.04 0.34 11.88
N ASP A 72 9.39 0.07 10.64
CA ASP A 72 9.01 0.92 9.53
C ASP A 72 7.52 0.79 9.25
N TYR A 73 6.99 1.80 8.59
CA TYR A 73 5.64 1.81 8.06
C TYR A 73 5.66 2.31 6.61
N ASP A 74 4.70 1.84 5.83
CA ASP A 74 4.40 2.39 4.52
C ASP A 74 3.07 3.14 4.59
N ALA A 75 3.03 4.35 4.03
CA ALA A 75 1.76 5.02 3.78
C ALA A 75 1.07 4.33 2.61
N ALA A 76 -0.21 4.04 2.78
CA ALA A 76 -0.99 3.30 1.80
C ALA A 76 -2.47 3.71 1.88
N TYR A 77 -3.26 3.20 0.94
CA TYR A 77 -4.70 3.40 0.86
C TYR A 77 -5.41 2.07 0.65
N ILE A 78 -6.65 2.00 1.10
CA ILE A 78 -7.59 0.96 0.71
C ILE A 78 -8.49 1.53 -0.38
N GLN A 79 -8.53 0.87 -1.54
CA GLN A 79 -9.51 1.16 -2.57
C GLN A 79 -10.49 0.00 -2.65
N TYR A 80 -11.77 0.28 -2.48
CA TYR A 80 -12.80 -0.74 -2.47
C TYR A 80 -13.21 -1.16 -3.88
N ASP A 81 -13.46 -2.46 -4.07
CA ASP A 81 -13.87 -3.03 -5.36
C ASP A 81 -15.12 -2.34 -5.92
N GLU A 82 -16.04 -1.91 -5.06
CA GLU A 82 -17.22 -1.16 -5.45
C GLU A 82 -16.89 0.16 -6.17
N ASN A 83 -15.87 0.89 -5.72
CA ASN A 83 -15.39 2.11 -6.37
C ASN A 83 -14.68 1.78 -7.68
N VAL A 84 -13.86 0.73 -7.68
CA VAL A 84 -13.13 0.25 -8.87
C VAL A 84 -14.11 -0.13 -9.97
N GLN A 85 -15.17 -0.87 -9.65
CA GLN A 85 -16.22 -1.25 -10.61
C GLN A 85 -17.00 -0.05 -11.18
N LYS A 86 -17.05 1.06 -10.46
CA LYS A 86 -17.66 2.32 -10.90
C LYS A 86 -16.69 3.26 -11.63
N GLY A 87 -15.44 2.84 -11.82
CA GLY A 87 -14.39 3.69 -12.41
C GLY A 87 -13.89 4.81 -11.50
N LYS A 88 -14.16 4.74 -10.19
CA LYS A 88 -13.78 5.75 -9.19
C LYS A 88 -12.42 5.40 -8.57
N PHE A 89 -11.39 5.40 -9.39
CA PHE A 89 -10.07 4.91 -9.00
C PHE A 89 -9.30 5.84 -8.07
N THR A 90 -9.66 7.11 -8.02
CA THR A 90 -8.95 8.17 -7.28
C THR A 90 -9.76 8.79 -6.15
N GLU A 91 -10.91 8.20 -5.82
CA GLU A 91 -11.74 8.63 -4.70
C GLU A 91 -11.40 7.80 -3.46
N TYR A 92 -10.77 8.42 -2.47
CA TYR A 92 -10.36 7.75 -1.23
C TYR A 92 -11.10 8.37 -0.03
N ASP A 93 -11.59 7.50 0.85
CA ASP A 93 -12.19 7.87 2.13
C ASP A 93 -11.32 7.47 3.33
N ASN A 94 -10.10 7.06 3.07
CA ASN A 94 -9.19 6.54 4.08
C ASN A 94 -7.72 6.78 3.75
N THR A 95 -6.89 6.60 4.76
CA THR A 95 -5.45 6.36 4.64
C THR A 95 -5.05 5.32 5.67
N ILE A 96 -4.08 4.50 5.38
CA ILE A 96 -3.56 3.49 6.30
C ILE A 96 -2.06 3.60 6.49
N LEU A 97 -1.57 3.16 7.64
CA LEU A 97 -0.16 2.86 7.84
C LEU A 97 0.00 1.35 7.86
N LEU A 98 0.66 0.83 6.85
CA LEU A 98 0.97 -0.59 6.73
C LEU A 98 2.26 -0.90 7.46
N VAL A 99 2.24 -1.93 8.31
CA VAL A 99 3.37 -2.36 9.13
C VAL A 99 3.53 -3.88 9.06
N ASP A 100 4.79 -4.34 9.07
CA ASP A 100 5.11 -5.77 8.99
C ASP A 100 5.07 -6.45 10.37
N GLU A 101 5.22 -5.68 11.45
CA GLU A 101 5.22 -6.20 12.81
C GLU A 101 3.89 -5.89 13.50
N ARG A 102 3.37 -6.87 14.24
CA ARG A 102 2.13 -6.71 14.99
C ARG A 102 2.27 -5.61 16.03
N PRO A 103 1.41 -4.57 16.00
CA PRO A 103 1.42 -3.54 17.02
C PRO A 103 1.16 -4.10 18.42
N ALA A 104 1.98 -3.73 19.40
CA ALA A 104 1.83 -4.18 20.79
C ALA A 104 0.61 -3.55 21.47
N THR A 105 0.21 -2.36 21.03
CA THR A 105 -0.90 -1.58 21.59
C THR A 105 -1.61 -0.80 20.48
N GLY A 106 -2.84 -0.36 20.75
CA GLY A 106 -3.64 0.41 19.79
C GLY A 106 -4.60 -0.43 18.97
N GLN A 107 -5.37 0.25 18.14
CA GLN A 107 -6.30 -0.41 17.20
C GLN A 107 -5.57 -0.63 15.87
N TYR A 108 -5.59 -1.85 15.40
CA TYR A 108 -5.06 -2.24 14.10
C TYR A 108 -5.92 -3.33 13.49
N GLU A 109 -5.87 -3.39 12.18
CA GLU A 109 -6.50 -4.45 11.38
C GLU A 109 -5.42 -5.39 10.84
N ILE A 110 -5.84 -6.61 10.50
CA ILE A 110 -4.96 -7.63 9.93
C ILE A 110 -5.16 -7.66 8.42
N LEU A 111 -4.07 -7.54 7.69
CA LEU A 111 -4.01 -7.84 6.27
C LEU A 111 -3.51 -9.28 6.11
N PRO A 112 -4.38 -10.24 5.77
CA PRO A 112 -4.02 -11.65 5.74
C PRO A 112 -2.86 -11.93 4.79
N GLY A 113 -1.96 -12.83 5.19
CA GLY A 113 -0.95 -13.37 4.29
C GLY A 113 -1.60 -14.19 3.18
N GLY A 114 -0.85 -14.45 2.12
CA GLY A 114 -1.33 -15.25 1.01
C GLY A 114 -0.84 -14.78 -0.35
N ARG A 115 -1.53 -15.21 -1.41
CA ARG A 115 -1.23 -14.82 -2.79
C ARG A 115 -2.03 -13.58 -3.15
N TYR A 116 -1.36 -12.62 -3.79
CA TYR A 116 -1.94 -11.37 -4.23
C TYR A 116 -1.67 -11.18 -5.73
N ILE A 117 -2.68 -10.76 -6.47
CA ILE A 117 -2.47 -10.19 -7.79
C ILE A 117 -1.89 -8.80 -7.56
N THR A 118 -0.75 -8.52 -8.17
CA THR A 118 0.00 -7.28 -7.96
C THR A 118 0.35 -6.65 -9.30
N ALA A 119 0.13 -5.35 -9.41
CA ALA A 119 0.55 -4.52 -10.53
C ALA A 119 1.16 -3.22 -10.01
N TYR A 120 1.96 -2.58 -10.85
CA TYR A 120 2.58 -1.32 -10.51
C TYR A 120 2.08 -0.20 -11.43
N HIS A 121 1.77 0.93 -10.83
CA HIS A 121 1.50 2.18 -11.53
C HIS A 121 2.75 3.05 -11.49
N VAL A 122 3.21 3.47 -12.64
CA VAL A 122 4.33 4.42 -12.77
C VAL A 122 3.77 5.76 -13.22
N GLY A 123 4.13 6.82 -12.50
CA GLY A 123 3.75 8.17 -12.83
C GLY A 123 2.66 8.76 -11.94
N HIS A 124 1.96 9.73 -12.49
CA HIS A 124 0.96 10.52 -11.75
C HIS A 124 -0.25 9.65 -11.34
N TRP A 125 -0.56 9.62 -10.04
CA TRP A 125 -1.63 8.83 -9.44
C TRP A 125 -3.03 9.04 -10.07
N MET A 126 -3.27 10.20 -10.70
CA MET A 126 -4.52 10.45 -11.44
C MET A 126 -4.75 9.45 -12.59
N ASN A 127 -3.70 8.82 -13.08
CA ASN A 127 -3.75 7.84 -14.17
C ASN A 127 -3.78 6.38 -13.67
N ILE A 128 -3.94 6.15 -12.37
CA ILE A 128 -3.88 4.81 -11.75
C ILE A 128 -4.97 3.87 -12.29
N GLY A 129 -6.04 4.41 -12.88
CA GLY A 129 -7.10 3.63 -13.53
C GLY A 129 -6.58 2.62 -14.56
N GLN A 130 -5.54 2.97 -15.33
CA GLN A 130 -4.90 2.07 -16.29
C GLN A 130 -4.31 0.82 -15.63
N THR A 131 -3.83 0.95 -14.41
CA THR A 131 -3.30 -0.18 -13.62
C THR A 131 -4.43 -1.06 -13.10
N TYR A 132 -5.54 -0.45 -12.66
CA TYR A 132 -6.74 -1.20 -12.29
C TYR A 132 -7.32 -1.98 -13.47
N GLU A 133 -7.37 -1.40 -14.66
CA GLU A 133 -7.84 -2.09 -15.88
C GLU A 133 -7.00 -3.35 -16.15
N ARG A 134 -5.66 -3.26 -16.02
CA ARG A 134 -4.77 -4.43 -16.16
C ARG A 134 -5.04 -5.50 -15.11
N LEU A 135 -5.24 -5.10 -13.85
CA LEU A 135 -5.57 -6.02 -12.75
C LEU A 135 -6.92 -6.73 -12.97
N LEU A 136 -7.95 -5.98 -13.37
CA LEU A 136 -9.28 -6.51 -13.66
C LEU A 136 -9.24 -7.50 -14.82
N GLN A 137 -8.54 -7.15 -15.89
CA GLN A 137 -8.35 -8.03 -17.05
C GLN A 137 -7.62 -9.33 -16.66
N TYR A 138 -6.56 -9.22 -15.88
CA TYR A 138 -5.81 -10.39 -15.39
C TYR A 138 -6.69 -11.29 -14.51
N LYS A 139 -7.44 -10.70 -13.57
CA LYS A 139 -8.38 -11.40 -12.69
C LYS A 139 -9.44 -12.18 -13.50
N GLU A 140 -10.00 -11.56 -14.53
CA GLU A 140 -11.00 -12.18 -15.40
C GLU A 140 -10.40 -13.32 -16.23
N GLN A 141 -9.26 -13.11 -16.90
CA GLN A 141 -8.59 -14.10 -17.74
C GLN A 141 -8.21 -15.37 -16.97
N HIS A 142 -7.83 -15.22 -15.70
CA HIS A 142 -7.42 -16.34 -14.86
C HIS A 142 -8.53 -16.86 -13.93
N HIS A 143 -9.76 -16.33 -14.06
CA HIS A 143 -10.93 -16.69 -13.25
C HIS A 143 -10.66 -16.64 -11.73
N LEU A 144 -9.92 -15.62 -11.27
CA LEU A 144 -9.50 -15.49 -9.89
C LEU A 144 -10.59 -14.80 -9.05
N LYS A 145 -10.87 -15.35 -7.88
CA LYS A 145 -11.68 -14.72 -6.84
C LYS A 145 -10.78 -13.96 -5.90
N THR A 146 -11.14 -12.75 -5.55
CA THR A 146 -10.32 -11.88 -4.71
C THR A 146 -11.13 -11.26 -3.59
N GLU A 147 -10.43 -10.69 -2.60
CA GLU A 147 -11.01 -9.77 -1.63
C GLU A 147 -11.72 -8.61 -2.33
N SER A 148 -12.60 -7.93 -1.58
CA SER A 148 -13.39 -6.79 -2.05
C SER A 148 -12.67 -5.44 -1.95
N PHE A 149 -11.38 -5.46 -1.69
CA PHE A 149 -10.56 -4.26 -1.59
C PHE A 149 -9.14 -4.48 -2.07
N TYR A 150 -8.52 -3.41 -2.54
CA TYR A 150 -7.15 -3.33 -3.00
C TYR A 150 -6.33 -2.51 -2.01
N ILE A 151 -5.06 -2.83 -1.87
CA ILE A 151 -4.07 -2.02 -1.15
C ILE A 151 -3.23 -1.27 -2.18
N GLU A 152 -3.20 0.04 -2.07
CA GLU A 152 -2.31 0.91 -2.84
C GLU A 152 -1.19 1.41 -1.93
N ARG A 153 0.04 1.03 -2.23
CA ARG A 153 1.21 1.36 -1.45
C ARG A 153 2.23 2.13 -2.29
N TYR A 154 2.73 3.24 -1.79
CA TYR A 154 3.83 3.94 -2.44
C TYR A 154 5.14 3.16 -2.27
N VAL A 155 5.74 2.77 -3.39
CA VAL A 155 7.07 2.13 -3.46
C VAL A 155 8.14 3.19 -3.69
N VAL A 156 7.88 4.09 -4.65
CA VAL A 156 8.71 5.27 -4.91
C VAL A 156 7.83 6.51 -4.78
N ASP A 157 8.15 7.36 -3.84
CA ASP A 157 7.41 8.56 -3.50
C ASP A 157 8.29 9.82 -3.60
N ASN A 158 7.75 10.96 -3.18
CA ASN A 158 8.44 12.26 -3.18
C ASN A 158 9.71 12.33 -2.29
N PHE A 159 9.98 11.32 -1.47
CA PHE A 159 11.24 11.21 -0.72
C PHE A 159 12.35 10.53 -1.52
N ILE A 160 11.98 9.82 -2.59
CA ILE A 160 12.90 9.03 -3.43
C ILE A 160 13.06 9.69 -4.79
N ALA A 161 11.95 10.02 -5.46
CA ALA A 161 11.92 10.63 -6.77
C ALA A 161 11.59 12.13 -6.70
N LYS A 162 12.16 12.93 -7.59
CA LYS A 162 11.88 14.37 -7.68
C LYS A 162 10.65 14.65 -8.54
N GLU A 163 10.53 13.93 -9.64
CA GLU A 163 9.46 14.12 -10.60
C GLU A 163 8.34 13.12 -10.32
N ILE A 164 7.10 13.57 -10.47
CA ILE A 164 5.92 12.74 -10.19
C ILE A 164 5.79 11.59 -11.20
N GLU A 165 6.37 11.73 -12.36
CA GLU A 165 6.44 10.75 -13.43
C GLU A 165 7.27 9.52 -13.03
N ASP A 166 8.15 9.66 -12.05
CA ASP A 166 9.00 8.59 -11.53
C ASP A 166 8.40 7.91 -10.29
N TYR A 167 7.23 8.34 -9.83
CA TYR A 167 6.56 7.70 -8.69
C TYR A 167 6.08 6.30 -9.07
N VAL A 168 6.16 5.38 -8.12
CA VAL A 168 5.69 4.00 -8.30
C VAL A 168 4.74 3.64 -7.17
N THR A 169 3.53 3.26 -7.55
CA THR A 169 2.50 2.76 -6.63
C THR A 169 2.25 1.28 -6.91
N GLU A 170 2.41 0.45 -5.90
CA GLU A 170 1.99 -0.95 -5.94
C GLU A 170 0.49 -1.02 -5.66
N VAL A 171 -0.24 -1.72 -6.52
CA VAL A 171 -1.66 -2.04 -6.32
C VAL A 171 -1.78 -3.54 -6.20
N ALA A 172 -2.29 -4.03 -5.07
CA ALA A 172 -2.38 -5.44 -4.77
C ALA A 172 -3.76 -5.84 -4.23
N VAL A 173 -4.27 -6.99 -4.66
CA VAL A 173 -5.51 -7.59 -4.16
C VAL A 173 -5.30 -9.05 -3.83
N ARG A 174 -5.74 -9.48 -2.63
CA ARG A 174 -5.59 -10.86 -2.18
C ARG A 174 -6.47 -11.80 -2.98
N ILE A 175 -5.91 -12.94 -3.39
CA ILE A 175 -6.65 -14.05 -4.00
C ILE A 175 -7.30 -14.85 -2.88
N LEU A 176 -8.58 -15.15 -3.02
CA LEU A 176 -9.31 -16.04 -2.10
C LEU A 176 -9.09 -17.50 -2.52
N ASP A 177 -8.50 -18.28 -1.63
CA ASP A 177 -8.34 -19.72 -1.80
C ASP A 177 -9.58 -20.47 -1.28
N ALA A 178 -9.68 -21.76 -1.61
CA ALA A 178 -10.83 -22.58 -1.21
C ALA A 178 -10.99 -22.71 0.32
N SER A 179 -9.91 -22.46 1.08
CA SER A 179 -9.87 -22.45 2.54
C SER A 179 -10.38 -21.17 3.19
N ASP A 180 -10.62 -20.13 2.42
CA ASP A 180 -11.10 -18.82 2.90
C ASP A 180 -12.66 -18.74 3.00
N ARG A 181 -13.34 -19.90 2.94
CA ARG A 181 -14.81 -20.03 3.00
C ARG A 181 -15.29 -20.41 4.37
#